data_997e6d045a0ee10a79832a995aa8a365
#
_entry.id   997e6d045a0ee10a79832a995aa8a365
#
_cell.length_a   1.000
_cell.length_b   1.000
_cell.length_c   1.000
_cell.angle_alpha   90.00
_cell.angle_beta   90.00
_cell.angle_gamma   90.00
#
_symmetry.space_group_name_H-M   'P 1'
#
loop_
_entity.id
_entity.type
_entity.pdbx_description
1 polymer ?
#
loop_
_entity_poly.entity_id
_entity_poly.type
_entity_poly.pdbx_seq_one_letter_code
_entity_poly.pdbx_strand_id
1 'polypeptide(L)'
;MKEVAGRLESGSIFMVIHLNFWPTLAFAVVLLSWFAFVILFLARKKPPTAPESKRERASIAGIVLQGFSYGIVWSVRRQWFTPIFPVRKSVEILLAVLTMILAITTVWFCSAAIRALGKQWSLAARLVEGHKLVKEGPYSVVRNPIYTGMFGMLLATGLAVSHWIGLLIAAVVFAIGTAIRVRSEEKLLREAFGREFEEYARAVPAVIPFLI
;
A
#
# COMPACT_ATOMS: atom_id res chain seq x y z
N MET A 1 21.11 -66.04 3.42
CA MET A 1 19.71 -65.68 3.34
C MET A 1 19.47 -64.53 4.31
N LYS A 2 19.49 -63.32 3.85
CA LYS A 2 19.13 -62.13 4.61
C LYS A 2 18.11 -61.34 3.80
N GLU A 3 17.04 -61.16 4.43
CA GLU A 3 15.79 -60.52 4.01
C GLU A 3 16.03 -59.05 3.57
N VAL A 4 15.64 -58.77 2.33
CA VAL A 4 15.57 -57.37 1.84
C VAL A 4 14.16 -56.88 2.12
N ALA A 5 13.98 -56.27 3.28
CA ALA A 5 12.77 -55.53 3.59
C ALA A 5 12.82 -54.20 2.86
N GLY A 6 12.09 -54.07 1.76
CA GLY A 6 11.85 -52.84 1.07
C GLY A 6 11.00 -51.89 1.93
N ARG A 7 11.61 -50.87 2.48
CA ARG A 7 10.89 -49.77 3.16
C ARG A 7 10.36 -48.83 2.10
N LEU A 8 9.09 -48.94 1.77
CA LEU A 8 8.36 -47.90 1.06
C LEU A 8 8.21 -46.69 2.02
N GLU A 9 9.11 -45.75 1.96
CA GLU A 9 8.91 -44.45 2.59
C GLU A 9 7.82 -43.70 1.83
N SER A 10 6.61 -43.80 2.33
CA SER A 10 5.54 -42.85 2.03
C SER A 10 6.02 -41.45 2.42
N GLY A 11 6.50 -40.72 1.43
CA GLY A 11 6.90 -39.34 1.58
C GLY A 11 5.69 -38.44 1.82
N SER A 12 5.10 -38.48 3.01
CA SER A 12 4.24 -37.45 3.49
C SER A 12 5.10 -36.19 3.69
N ILE A 13 5.02 -35.28 2.73
CA ILE A 13 5.59 -33.92 2.84
C ILE A 13 4.81 -33.21 3.94
N PHE A 14 5.12 -33.46 5.19
CA PHE A 14 4.75 -32.60 6.28
C PHE A 14 5.56 -31.32 6.11
N MET A 15 4.93 -30.28 5.56
CA MET A 15 5.48 -28.92 5.56
C MET A 15 5.57 -28.50 7.04
N VAL A 16 6.75 -28.65 7.63
CA VAL A 16 7.01 -28.19 9.00
C VAL A 16 6.97 -26.66 8.97
N ILE A 17 5.85 -26.10 9.38
CA ILE A 17 5.70 -24.66 9.53
C ILE A 17 6.44 -24.26 10.81
N HIS A 18 7.65 -23.72 10.65
CA HIS A 18 8.37 -23.11 11.75
C HIS A 18 7.72 -21.75 12.08
N LEU A 19 6.88 -21.73 13.10
CA LEU A 19 6.24 -20.51 13.60
C LEU A 19 7.24 -19.71 14.45
N ASN A 20 7.91 -18.75 13.86
CA ASN A 20 8.64 -17.74 14.61
C ASN A 20 7.64 -16.71 15.15
N PHE A 21 7.56 -16.56 16.46
CA PHE A 21 6.55 -15.72 17.12
C PHE A 21 6.43 -14.31 16.52
N TRP A 22 7.54 -13.59 16.42
CA TRP A 22 7.53 -12.18 15.96
C TRP A 22 7.13 -12.01 14.48
N PRO A 23 7.68 -12.76 13.53
CA PRO A 23 7.20 -12.73 12.14
C PRO A 23 5.73 -13.17 11.99
N THR A 24 5.27 -14.15 12.78
CA THR A 24 3.88 -14.58 12.78
C THR A 24 2.95 -13.47 13.28
N LEU A 25 3.33 -12.81 14.38
CA LEU A 25 2.58 -11.68 14.92
C LEU A 25 2.53 -10.52 13.94
N ALA A 26 3.66 -10.16 13.32
CA ALA A 26 3.72 -9.11 12.30
C ALA A 26 2.82 -9.43 11.09
N PHE A 27 2.84 -10.70 10.62
CA PHE A 27 1.95 -11.16 9.55
C PHE A 27 0.47 -11.01 9.95
N ALA A 28 0.09 -11.45 11.16
CA ALA A 28 -1.29 -11.35 11.63
C ALA A 28 -1.76 -9.88 11.70
N VAL A 29 -0.92 -8.98 12.21
CA VAL A 29 -1.23 -7.54 12.27
C VAL A 29 -1.36 -6.94 10.87
N VAL A 30 -0.47 -7.29 9.93
CA VAL A 30 -0.56 -6.84 8.53
C VAL A 30 -1.85 -7.36 7.90
N LEU A 31 -2.23 -8.62 8.13
CA LEU A 31 -3.46 -9.18 7.60
C LEU A 31 -4.71 -8.47 8.16
N LEU A 32 -4.77 -8.23 9.46
CA LEU A 32 -5.85 -7.45 10.09
C LEU A 32 -5.89 -6.02 9.56
N SER A 33 -4.72 -5.40 9.34
CA SER A 33 -4.62 -4.07 8.72
C SER A 33 -5.14 -4.08 7.29
N TRP A 34 -4.94 -5.15 6.53
CA TRP A 34 -5.55 -5.32 5.21
C TRP A 34 -7.07 -5.37 5.26
N PHE A 35 -7.66 -6.12 6.20
CA PHE A 35 -9.12 -6.14 6.37
C PHE A 35 -9.65 -4.74 6.70
N ALA A 36 -9.01 -4.04 7.64
CA ALA A 36 -9.37 -2.66 7.96
C ALA A 36 -9.23 -1.74 6.76
N PHE A 37 -8.16 -1.88 5.97
CA PHE A 37 -7.90 -1.11 4.77
C PHE A 37 -8.96 -1.34 3.70
N VAL A 38 -9.32 -2.59 3.43
CA VAL A 38 -10.38 -2.94 2.46
C VAL A 38 -11.73 -2.38 2.93
N ILE A 39 -12.08 -2.56 4.19
CA ILE A 39 -13.32 -2.00 4.77
C ILE A 39 -13.35 -0.48 4.60
N LEU A 40 -12.23 0.20 4.85
CA LEU A 40 -12.11 1.65 4.69
C LEU A 40 -12.50 2.13 3.28
N PHE A 41 -12.09 1.39 2.24
CA PHE A 41 -12.40 1.73 0.85
C PHE A 41 -13.81 1.29 0.42
N LEU A 42 -14.30 0.15 0.92
CA LEU A 42 -15.62 -0.40 0.54
C LEU A 42 -16.78 0.23 1.31
N ALA A 43 -16.58 0.59 2.59
CA ALA A 43 -17.63 1.15 3.43
C ALA A 43 -18.08 2.57 3.03
N ARG A 44 -17.35 3.21 2.11
CA ARG A 44 -17.73 4.53 1.61
C ARG A 44 -18.89 4.41 0.63
N LYS A 45 -20.00 5.03 0.97
CA LYS A 45 -21.10 5.24 0.04
C LYS A 45 -20.56 5.95 -1.20
N LYS A 46 -20.88 5.42 -2.38
CA LYS A 46 -20.57 6.11 -3.65
C LYS A 46 -21.04 7.56 -3.52
N PRO A 47 -20.21 8.56 -3.86
CA PRO A 47 -20.69 9.92 -3.89
C PRO A 47 -21.94 9.98 -4.78
N PRO A 48 -22.93 10.86 -4.46
CA PRO A 48 -24.05 11.09 -5.33
C PRO A 48 -23.50 11.32 -6.75
N THR A 49 -24.24 10.87 -7.75
CA THR A 49 -23.91 10.99 -9.18
C THR A 49 -23.87 12.48 -9.55
N ALA A 50 -22.86 13.19 -9.05
CA ALA A 50 -22.56 14.51 -9.57
C ALA A 50 -21.97 14.30 -10.98
N PRO A 51 -22.38 15.11 -11.98
CA PRO A 51 -21.84 15.02 -13.33
C PRO A 51 -20.31 15.05 -13.25
N GLU A 52 -19.65 14.06 -13.85
CA GLU A 52 -18.19 14.10 -14.01
C GLU A 52 -17.85 15.24 -14.95
N SER A 53 -17.20 16.28 -14.44
CA SER A 53 -16.76 17.39 -15.29
C SER A 53 -15.57 16.99 -16.14
N LYS A 54 -14.67 16.12 -15.63
CA LYS A 54 -13.48 15.65 -16.34
C LYS A 54 -12.91 14.37 -15.73
N ARG A 55 -12.41 13.48 -16.57
CA ARG A 55 -11.74 12.23 -16.18
C ARG A 55 -10.46 12.01 -16.98
N GLU A 56 -9.39 11.66 -16.29
CA GLU A 56 -8.09 11.36 -16.92
C GLU A 56 -7.90 9.84 -17.05
N ARG A 57 -7.90 9.32 -18.30
CA ARG A 57 -7.80 7.87 -18.57
C ARG A 57 -6.43 7.29 -18.20
N ALA A 58 -5.36 8.07 -18.26
CA ALA A 58 -4.02 7.63 -17.89
C ALA A 58 -3.93 7.13 -16.45
N SER A 59 -4.78 7.65 -15.54
CA SER A 59 -4.86 7.19 -14.15
C SER A 59 -5.18 5.70 -14.01
N ILE A 60 -5.88 5.09 -14.99
CA ILE A 60 -6.20 3.65 -14.99
C ILE A 60 -4.93 2.81 -15.07
N ALA A 61 -3.99 3.19 -15.95
CA ALA A 61 -2.70 2.49 -16.06
C ALA A 61 -1.93 2.51 -14.73
N GLY A 62 -1.97 3.64 -14.01
CA GLY A 62 -1.39 3.74 -12.68
C GLY A 62 -2.06 2.82 -11.66
N ILE A 63 -3.39 2.68 -11.69
CA ILE A 63 -4.14 1.74 -10.83
C ILE A 63 -3.70 0.30 -11.10
N VAL A 64 -3.59 -0.08 -12.37
CA VAL A 64 -3.15 -1.44 -12.77
C VAL A 64 -1.74 -1.73 -12.28
N LEU A 65 -0.79 -0.80 -12.45
CA LEU A 65 0.58 -0.94 -11.96
C LEU A 65 0.64 -1.05 -10.43
N GLN A 66 -0.12 -0.23 -9.71
CA GLN A 66 -0.20 -0.33 -8.26
C GLN A 66 -0.77 -1.69 -7.82
N GLY A 67 -1.83 -2.17 -8.46
CA GLY A 67 -2.38 -3.51 -8.20
C GLY A 67 -1.38 -4.62 -8.51
N PHE A 68 -0.66 -4.52 -9.63
CA PHE A 68 0.36 -5.48 -10.03
C PHE A 68 1.53 -5.52 -9.04
N SER A 69 1.93 -4.38 -8.48
CA SER A 69 2.98 -4.32 -7.45
C SER A 69 2.61 -5.13 -6.19
N TYR A 70 1.37 -5.08 -5.76
CA TYR A 70 0.87 -5.94 -4.67
C TYR A 70 0.88 -7.42 -5.08
N GLY A 71 0.53 -7.72 -6.34
CA GLY A 71 0.64 -9.08 -6.89
C GLY A 71 2.07 -9.62 -6.80
N ILE A 72 3.09 -8.81 -7.12
CA ILE A 72 4.51 -9.17 -6.99
C ILE A 72 4.85 -9.52 -5.54
N VAL A 73 4.46 -8.67 -4.58
CA VAL A 73 4.74 -8.90 -3.15
C VAL A 73 4.19 -10.24 -2.66
N TRP A 74 2.99 -10.61 -3.09
CA TRP A 74 2.36 -11.87 -2.71
C TRP A 74 2.87 -13.08 -3.50
N SER A 75 3.36 -12.90 -4.72
CA SER A 75 3.86 -13.99 -5.57
C SER A 75 5.33 -14.32 -5.27
N VAL A 76 6.18 -13.30 -5.09
CA VAL A 76 7.60 -13.47 -4.77
C VAL A 76 7.78 -13.54 -3.27
N ARG A 77 7.20 -14.57 -2.66
CA ARG A 77 7.22 -14.75 -1.21
C ARG A 77 8.40 -15.62 -0.75
N ARG A 78 8.82 -15.41 0.50
CA ARG A 78 9.74 -16.29 1.22
C ARG A 78 8.96 -17.37 1.97
N GLN A 79 9.68 -18.21 2.70
CA GLN A 79 9.04 -19.14 3.62
C GLN A 79 8.18 -18.40 4.65
N TRP A 80 6.98 -18.89 4.90
CA TRP A 80 6.03 -18.27 5.81
C TRP A 80 6.60 -18.12 7.23
N PHE A 81 6.25 -17.04 7.88
CA PHE A 81 6.59 -16.76 9.28
C PHE A 81 8.09 -16.72 9.58
N THR A 82 8.90 -16.40 8.58
CA THR A 82 10.34 -16.18 8.73
C THR A 82 10.68 -14.69 8.61
N PRO A 83 11.80 -14.23 9.18
CA PRO A 83 12.28 -12.85 8.96
C PRO A 83 12.70 -12.64 7.50
N ILE A 84 12.67 -11.37 7.03
CA ILE A 84 13.03 -11.02 5.65
C ILE A 84 14.51 -11.29 5.33
N PHE A 85 15.36 -11.26 6.36
CA PHE A 85 16.78 -11.60 6.31
C PHE A 85 17.15 -12.53 7.46
N PRO A 86 18.19 -13.39 7.32
CA PRO A 86 18.77 -14.14 8.43
C PRO A 86 19.55 -13.17 9.35
N VAL A 87 18.85 -12.66 10.37
CA VAL A 87 19.40 -11.64 11.28
C VAL A 87 19.37 -12.12 12.74
N ARG A 88 20.09 -11.41 13.62
CA ARG A 88 20.02 -11.65 15.06
C ARG A 88 18.59 -11.43 15.57
N LYS A 89 18.21 -12.13 16.64
CA LYS A 89 16.86 -12.08 17.22
C LYS A 89 16.40 -10.68 17.59
N SER A 90 17.28 -9.83 18.07
CA SER A 90 16.97 -8.43 18.38
C SER A 90 16.55 -7.63 17.14
N VAL A 91 17.21 -7.84 16.00
CA VAL A 91 16.89 -7.19 14.74
C VAL A 91 15.58 -7.74 14.15
N GLU A 92 15.35 -9.06 14.27
CA GLU A 92 14.07 -9.68 13.88
C GLU A 92 12.89 -9.04 14.64
N ILE A 93 13.03 -8.89 15.95
CA ILE A 93 12.01 -8.24 16.80
C ILE A 93 11.79 -6.79 16.34
N LEU A 94 12.86 -6.03 16.17
CA LEU A 94 12.78 -4.64 15.73
C LEU A 94 12.04 -4.53 14.38
N LEU A 95 12.41 -5.36 13.39
CA LEU A 95 11.77 -5.36 12.07
C LEU A 95 10.29 -5.76 12.17
N ALA A 96 9.95 -6.73 12.98
CA ALA A 96 8.56 -7.13 13.20
C ALA A 96 7.73 -5.99 13.83
N VAL A 97 8.26 -5.33 14.86
CA VAL A 97 7.61 -4.18 15.52
C VAL A 97 7.44 -3.01 14.54
N LEU A 98 8.47 -2.66 13.79
CA LEU A 98 8.40 -1.61 12.77
C LEU A 98 7.37 -1.94 11.68
N THR A 99 7.29 -3.20 11.26
CA THR A 99 6.30 -3.68 10.28
C THR A 99 4.87 -3.50 10.82
N MET A 100 4.62 -3.84 12.08
CA MET A 100 3.32 -3.67 12.73
C MET A 100 2.95 -2.19 12.86
N ILE A 101 3.87 -1.35 13.33
CA ILE A 101 3.66 0.10 13.44
C ILE A 101 3.34 0.67 12.06
N LEU A 102 4.10 0.31 11.04
CA LEU A 102 3.89 0.79 9.67
C LEU A 102 2.51 0.39 9.14
N ALA A 103 2.07 -0.85 9.34
CA ALA A 103 0.76 -1.31 8.90
C ALA A 103 -0.38 -0.54 9.58
N ILE A 104 -0.32 -0.37 10.90
CA ILE A 104 -1.34 0.34 11.67
C ILE A 104 -1.39 1.83 11.31
N THR A 105 -0.22 2.48 11.26
CA THR A 105 -0.11 3.91 10.90
C THR A 105 -0.62 4.18 9.49
N THR A 106 -0.38 3.27 8.56
CA THR A 106 -0.89 3.35 7.19
C THR A 106 -2.41 3.37 7.14
N VAL A 107 -3.08 2.46 7.85
CA VAL A 107 -4.55 2.43 7.92
C VAL A 107 -5.09 3.71 8.53
N TRP A 108 -4.49 4.17 9.62
CA TRP A 108 -4.88 5.42 10.27
C TRP A 108 -4.71 6.63 9.33
N PHE A 109 -3.55 6.74 8.66
CA PHE A 109 -3.22 7.84 7.76
C PHE A 109 -4.15 7.89 6.54
N CYS A 110 -4.39 6.75 5.88
CA CYS A 110 -5.37 6.64 4.80
C CYS A 110 -6.79 6.97 5.26
N SER A 111 -7.18 6.50 6.45
CA SER A 111 -8.48 6.82 7.04
C SER A 111 -8.66 8.32 7.25
N ALA A 112 -7.65 9.00 7.78
CA ALA A 112 -7.66 10.44 7.96
C ALA A 112 -7.72 11.19 6.62
N ALA A 113 -6.95 10.76 5.62
CA ALA A 113 -6.95 11.34 4.28
C ALA A 113 -8.31 11.20 3.59
N ILE A 114 -8.91 10.01 3.62
CA ILE A 114 -10.22 9.77 3.03
C ILE A 114 -11.32 10.57 3.75
N ARG A 115 -11.23 10.72 5.08
CA ARG A 115 -12.17 11.57 5.84
C ARG A 115 -12.05 13.04 5.45
N ALA A 116 -10.83 13.55 5.26
CA ALA A 116 -10.61 14.93 4.84
C ALA A 116 -11.18 15.23 3.44
N LEU A 117 -11.08 14.29 2.48
CA LEU A 117 -11.71 14.42 1.16
C LEU A 117 -13.23 14.35 1.21
N GLY A 118 -13.80 13.62 2.17
CA GLY A 118 -15.25 13.49 2.31
C GLY A 118 -15.92 12.96 1.04
N LYS A 119 -16.88 13.74 0.50
CA LYS A 119 -17.64 13.38 -0.71
C LYS A 119 -16.84 13.49 -2.01
N GLN A 120 -15.69 14.15 -1.99
CA GLN A 120 -14.83 14.36 -3.17
C GLN A 120 -13.93 13.16 -3.46
N TRP A 121 -13.82 12.22 -2.52
CA TRP A 121 -13.01 11.04 -2.70
C TRP A 121 -13.51 10.17 -3.86
N SER A 122 -12.59 9.75 -4.73
CA SER A 122 -12.87 8.77 -5.79
C SER A 122 -11.63 7.90 -6.07
N LEU A 123 -11.86 6.69 -6.58
CA LEU A 123 -10.77 5.77 -6.91
C LEU A 123 -9.98 6.21 -8.14
N ALA A 124 -10.65 6.78 -9.14
CA ALA A 124 -10.02 7.30 -10.36
C ALA A 124 -9.93 8.83 -10.32
N ALA A 125 -8.90 9.38 -10.96
CA ALA A 125 -8.74 10.83 -11.08
C ALA A 125 -9.94 11.46 -11.81
N ARG A 126 -10.72 12.25 -11.09
CA ARG A 126 -11.88 12.98 -11.61
C ARG A 126 -12.16 14.24 -10.80
N LEU A 127 -12.72 15.23 -11.45
CA LEU A 127 -13.32 16.37 -10.80
C LEU A 127 -14.83 16.22 -10.78
N VAL A 128 -15.44 16.62 -9.67
CA VAL A 128 -16.90 16.72 -9.51
C VAL A 128 -17.29 18.18 -9.42
N GLU A 129 -18.54 18.49 -9.76
CA GLU A 129 -19.05 19.84 -9.62
C GLU A 129 -18.98 20.30 -8.14
N GLY A 130 -18.50 21.53 -7.90
CA GLY A 130 -18.28 22.05 -6.54
C GLY A 130 -17.06 21.44 -5.83
N HIS A 131 -16.11 20.85 -6.57
CA HIS A 131 -14.85 20.34 -6.01
C HIS A 131 -14.08 21.45 -5.31
N LYS A 132 -13.55 21.18 -4.11
CA LYS A 132 -12.71 22.09 -3.31
C LYS A 132 -11.31 21.53 -3.17
N LEU A 133 -10.32 22.40 -3.21
CA LEU A 133 -8.94 22.02 -2.95
C LEU A 133 -8.74 21.75 -1.44
N VAL A 134 -8.59 20.49 -1.06
CA VAL A 134 -8.36 20.07 0.34
C VAL A 134 -6.87 20.20 0.66
N LYS A 135 -6.54 21.03 1.66
CA LYS A 135 -5.16 21.30 2.11
C LYS A 135 -4.93 20.96 3.58
N GLU A 136 -5.96 20.46 4.27
CA GLU A 136 -5.96 20.23 5.71
C GLU A 136 -5.68 18.77 6.08
N GLY A 137 -5.32 18.55 7.35
CA GLY A 137 -5.03 17.20 7.87
C GLY A 137 -3.86 16.56 7.15
N PRO A 138 -3.94 15.29 6.69
CA PRO A 138 -2.86 14.64 5.96
C PRO A 138 -2.41 15.36 4.69
N TYR A 139 -3.29 16.17 4.09
CA TYR A 139 -3.00 16.98 2.90
C TYR A 139 -2.11 18.20 3.20
N SER A 140 -1.94 18.58 4.45
CA SER A 140 -0.93 19.58 4.84
C SER A 140 0.49 19.01 4.92
N VAL A 141 0.63 17.67 4.98
CA VAL A 141 1.92 16.98 5.08
C VAL A 141 2.41 16.50 3.71
N VAL A 142 1.51 15.92 2.91
CA VAL A 142 1.75 15.51 1.52
C VAL A 142 0.50 15.73 0.69
N ARG A 143 0.65 16.06 -0.60
CA ARG A 143 -0.49 16.33 -1.50
C ARG A 143 -1.30 15.08 -1.83
N ASN A 144 -0.66 13.89 -1.77
CA ASN A 144 -1.26 12.62 -2.13
C ASN A 144 -1.18 11.57 -1.00
N PRO A 145 -1.76 11.86 0.20
CA PRO A 145 -1.58 11.04 1.40
C PRO A 145 -2.13 9.61 1.26
N ILE A 146 -3.12 9.39 0.39
CA ILE A 146 -3.64 8.04 0.13
C ILE A 146 -2.57 7.18 -0.55
N TYR A 147 -1.81 7.73 -1.51
CA TYR A 147 -0.72 6.97 -2.16
C TYR A 147 0.46 6.73 -1.24
N THR A 148 0.77 7.70 -0.38
CA THR A 148 1.76 7.52 0.70
C THR A 148 1.38 6.36 1.62
N GLY A 149 0.13 6.32 2.06
CA GLY A 149 -0.39 5.23 2.87
C GLY A 149 -0.42 3.90 2.11
N MET A 150 -0.87 3.86 0.86
CA MET A 150 -0.82 2.65 0.04
C MET A 150 0.61 2.12 -0.09
N PHE A 151 1.59 2.99 -0.30
CA PHE A 151 3.00 2.61 -0.32
C PHE A 151 3.46 2.03 1.02
N GLY A 152 3.07 2.64 2.15
CA GLY A 152 3.32 2.11 3.48
C GLY A 152 2.75 0.70 3.67
N MET A 153 1.53 0.43 3.18
CA MET A 153 0.91 -0.91 3.23
C MET A 153 1.66 -1.91 2.33
N LEU A 154 2.15 -1.49 1.15
CA LEU A 154 3.00 -2.31 0.30
C LEU A 154 4.27 -2.72 1.04
N LEU A 155 4.96 -1.77 1.67
CA LEU A 155 6.19 -2.02 2.43
C LEU A 155 5.92 -2.95 3.62
N ALA A 156 4.88 -2.69 4.41
CA ALA A 156 4.51 -3.54 5.54
C ALA A 156 4.21 -4.98 5.09
N THR A 157 3.47 -5.15 3.99
CA THR A 157 3.17 -6.45 3.40
C THR A 157 4.44 -7.14 2.93
N GLY A 158 5.31 -6.44 2.22
CA GLY A 158 6.58 -6.97 1.73
C GLY A 158 7.50 -7.41 2.88
N LEU A 159 7.60 -6.59 3.93
CA LEU A 159 8.36 -6.93 5.13
C LEU A 159 7.78 -8.17 5.85
N ALA A 160 6.48 -8.39 5.78
CA ALA A 160 5.83 -9.54 6.41
C ALA A 160 5.97 -10.84 5.58
N VAL A 161 5.86 -10.79 4.23
CA VAL A 161 5.71 -12.00 3.42
C VAL A 161 6.68 -12.14 2.25
N SER A 162 7.19 -11.03 1.67
CA SER A 162 7.93 -11.09 0.42
C SER A 162 9.42 -11.39 0.63
N HIS A 163 10.04 -11.93 -0.41
CA HIS A 163 11.49 -11.88 -0.54
C HIS A 163 11.94 -10.44 -0.80
N TRP A 164 13.09 -10.03 -0.29
CA TRP A 164 13.55 -8.64 -0.39
C TRP A 164 13.66 -8.12 -1.84
N ILE A 165 14.08 -8.98 -2.80
CA ILE A 165 14.11 -8.63 -4.23
C ILE A 165 12.70 -8.35 -4.76
N GLY A 166 11.73 -9.20 -4.40
CA GLY A 166 10.32 -9.01 -4.77
C GLY A 166 9.77 -7.70 -4.23
N LEU A 167 10.08 -7.36 -2.98
CA LEU A 167 9.71 -6.09 -2.37
C LEU A 167 10.33 -4.90 -3.10
N LEU A 168 11.62 -4.97 -3.47
CA LEU A 168 12.29 -3.90 -4.21
C LEU A 168 11.65 -3.68 -5.57
N ILE A 169 11.43 -4.75 -6.35
CA ILE A 169 10.76 -4.66 -7.65
C ILE A 169 9.35 -4.09 -7.51
N ALA A 170 8.59 -4.58 -6.53
CA ALA A 170 7.24 -4.10 -6.26
C ALA A 170 7.22 -2.61 -5.88
N ALA A 171 8.17 -2.14 -5.08
CA ALA A 171 8.29 -0.73 -4.71
C ALA A 171 8.56 0.16 -5.93
N VAL A 172 9.42 -0.27 -6.86
CA VAL A 172 9.69 0.46 -8.12
C VAL A 172 8.44 0.51 -9.00
N VAL A 173 7.76 -0.63 -9.20
CA VAL A 173 6.53 -0.70 -10.00
C VAL A 173 5.43 0.17 -9.38
N PHE A 174 5.29 0.14 -8.05
CA PHE A 174 4.35 0.99 -7.33
C PHE A 174 4.67 2.48 -7.51
N ALA A 175 5.95 2.87 -7.41
CA ALA A 175 6.37 4.25 -7.58
C ALA A 175 6.06 4.77 -8.99
N ILE A 176 6.28 3.95 -10.03
CA ILE A 176 5.92 4.28 -11.42
C ILE A 176 4.41 4.48 -11.54
N GLY A 177 3.61 3.53 -11.04
CA GLY A 177 2.15 3.62 -11.04
C GLY A 177 1.64 4.86 -10.30
N THR A 178 2.25 5.17 -9.15
CA THR A 178 1.94 6.37 -8.36
C THR A 178 2.30 7.65 -9.11
N ALA A 179 3.48 7.72 -9.75
CA ALA A 179 3.88 8.88 -10.53
C ALA A 179 2.89 9.19 -11.68
N ILE A 180 2.40 8.16 -12.37
CA ILE A 180 1.37 8.31 -13.42
C ILE A 180 0.08 8.87 -12.81
N ARG A 181 -0.36 8.35 -11.67
CA ARG A 181 -1.59 8.80 -11.01
C ARG A 181 -1.48 10.22 -10.49
N VAL A 182 -0.39 10.54 -9.80
CA VAL A 182 -0.14 11.89 -9.27
C VAL A 182 -0.15 12.91 -10.41
N ARG A 183 0.57 12.64 -11.51
CA ARG A 183 0.57 13.55 -12.67
C ARG A 183 -0.83 13.74 -13.27
N SER A 184 -1.61 12.67 -13.37
CA SER A 184 -2.98 12.72 -13.89
C SER A 184 -3.90 13.53 -12.97
N GLU A 185 -3.81 13.34 -11.66
CA GLU A 185 -4.63 14.06 -10.67
C GLU A 185 -4.21 15.52 -10.54
N GLU A 186 -2.92 15.81 -10.45
CA GLU A 186 -2.41 17.18 -10.37
C GLU A 186 -2.69 18.01 -11.63
N LYS A 187 -2.71 17.35 -12.82
CA LYS A 187 -3.14 18.02 -14.06
C LYS A 187 -4.58 18.53 -13.95
N LEU A 188 -5.50 17.69 -13.48
CA LEU A 188 -6.90 18.08 -13.28
C LEU A 188 -7.04 19.16 -12.21
N LEU A 189 -6.27 19.09 -11.12
CA LEU A 189 -6.28 20.09 -10.07
C LEU A 189 -5.72 21.43 -10.54
N ARG A 190 -4.64 21.44 -11.35
CA ARG A 190 -4.08 22.66 -11.98
C ARG A 190 -5.09 23.33 -12.89
N GLU A 191 -5.80 22.54 -13.69
CA GLU A 191 -6.82 23.05 -14.62
C GLU A 191 -8.02 23.66 -13.86
N ALA A 192 -8.38 23.08 -12.69
CA ALA A 192 -9.51 23.52 -11.89
C ALA A 192 -9.20 24.71 -10.98
N PHE A 193 -8.02 24.73 -10.35
CA PHE A 193 -7.67 25.68 -9.28
C PHE A 193 -6.54 26.63 -9.67
N GLY A 194 -5.86 26.41 -10.79
CA GLY A 194 -4.84 27.31 -11.33
C GLY A 194 -3.79 27.70 -10.30
N ARG A 195 -3.68 29.01 -10.03
CA ARG A 195 -2.69 29.59 -9.11
C ARG A 195 -2.79 29.05 -7.69
N GLU A 196 -3.99 28.80 -7.19
CA GLU A 196 -4.19 28.27 -5.84
C GLU A 196 -3.55 26.89 -5.66
N PHE A 197 -3.65 26.02 -6.69
CA PHE A 197 -2.99 24.73 -6.68
C PHE A 197 -1.45 24.87 -6.77
N GLU A 198 -0.94 25.79 -7.59
CA GLU A 198 0.50 26.01 -7.74
C GLU A 198 1.15 26.48 -6.43
N GLU A 199 0.50 27.38 -5.69
CA GLU A 199 0.96 27.84 -4.38
C GLU A 199 0.99 26.68 -3.37
N TYR A 200 -0.03 25.85 -3.36
CA TYR A 200 -0.09 24.65 -2.53
C TYR A 200 1.00 23.63 -2.93
N ALA A 201 1.22 23.41 -4.23
CA ALA A 201 2.20 22.46 -4.74
C ALA A 201 3.65 22.86 -4.43
N ARG A 202 3.94 24.16 -4.28
CA ARG A 202 5.25 24.65 -3.85
C ARG A 202 5.50 24.46 -2.35
N ALA A 203 4.45 24.46 -1.54
CA ALA A 203 4.57 24.40 -0.09
C ALA A 203 4.55 22.96 0.45
N VAL A 204 3.89 22.01 -0.26
CA VAL A 204 3.63 20.66 0.23
C VAL A 204 4.16 19.63 -0.76
N PRO A 205 4.98 18.64 -0.34
CA PRO A 205 5.52 17.60 -1.20
C PRO A 205 4.44 16.68 -1.78
N ALA A 206 4.74 16.02 -2.93
CA ALA A 206 3.74 15.23 -3.64
C ALA A 206 3.32 13.96 -2.88
N VAL A 207 4.28 13.11 -2.49
CA VAL A 207 4.01 11.78 -1.91
C VAL A 207 4.89 11.48 -0.69
N ILE A 208 6.18 11.81 -0.76
CA ILE A 208 7.13 11.53 0.32
C ILE A 208 7.27 12.78 1.17
N PRO A 209 6.96 12.72 2.50
CA PRO A 209 7.14 13.86 3.38
C PRO A 209 8.57 14.40 3.28
N PHE A 210 8.71 15.73 3.31
CA PHE A 210 9.98 16.46 3.26
C PHE A 210 10.79 16.33 1.95
N LEU A 211 10.28 15.65 0.92
CA LEU A 211 10.87 15.57 -0.40
C LEU A 211 10.06 16.46 -1.37
N ILE A 212 10.53 17.66 -1.61
CA ILE A 212 9.90 18.65 -2.51
C ILE A 212 10.33 18.37 -3.94
#